data_911cb32b7a269421d9d1719ef05522b0
#
_entry.id   911cb32b7a269421d9d1719ef05522b0
#
_cell.length_a   1.000
_cell.length_b   1.000
_cell.length_c   1.000
_cell.angle_alpha   90.00
_cell.angle_beta   90.00
_cell.angle_gamma   90.00
#
_symmetry.space_group_name_H-M   'P 1'
#
loop_
_entity.id
_entity.type
_entity.pdbx_description
1 polymer ?
#
loop_
_entity_poly.entity_id
_entity_poly.type
_entity_poly.pdbx_seq_one_letter_code
_entity_poly.pdbx_strand_id
1 'polypeptide(L)'
;NHKKPLDGADDGASGVGALLEIARQIGMKAPETGVDIIFFDAEDYGTPEFAKDRYNDTSDTWCLGSRFWGKNPHKPGYKAEFGILLDMVGAKDAVFYKEYISMKYAARYVDEVWEAARNLGYGKYFINANG
;
A
#
# COMPACT_ATOMS: atom_id res chain seq x y z
N ASN A 1 -17.94 13.78 0.42
CA ASN A 1 -18.83 14.77 -0.21
C ASN A 1 -19.43 14.16 -1.48
N HIS A 2 -20.64 13.59 -1.39
CA HIS A 2 -21.33 12.92 -2.52
C HIS A 2 -21.61 13.84 -3.73
N LYS A 3 -21.32 15.13 -3.62
CA LYS A 3 -21.58 16.12 -4.68
C LYS A 3 -20.34 16.53 -5.47
N LYS A 4 -19.14 16.14 -5.02
CA LYS A 4 -17.89 16.42 -5.72
C LYS A 4 -17.01 15.17 -5.64
N PRO A 5 -16.79 14.46 -6.75
CA PRO A 5 -15.86 13.33 -6.78
C PRO A 5 -14.46 13.84 -6.40
N LEU A 6 -13.71 13.01 -5.70
CA LEU A 6 -12.29 13.21 -5.47
C LEU A 6 -11.55 12.46 -6.59
N ASP A 7 -10.57 13.10 -7.18
CA ASP A 7 -9.81 12.49 -8.29
C ASP A 7 -8.91 11.34 -7.83
N GLY A 8 -8.56 11.29 -6.54
CA GLY A 8 -7.74 10.21 -5.96
C GLY A 8 -6.35 10.09 -6.60
N ALA A 9 -5.79 11.20 -7.09
CA ALA A 9 -4.55 11.17 -7.88
C ALA A 9 -3.34 10.65 -7.09
N ASP A 10 -3.22 11.04 -5.82
CA ASP A 10 -2.19 10.52 -4.91
C ASP A 10 -2.73 9.36 -4.09
N ASP A 11 -3.87 9.55 -3.47
CA ASP A 11 -4.57 8.55 -2.68
C ASP A 11 -5.31 7.57 -3.60
N GLY A 12 -4.71 6.40 -3.76
CA GLY A 12 -5.10 5.29 -4.61
C GLY A 12 -4.38 5.26 -5.97
N ALA A 13 -4.52 6.30 -6.81
CA ALA A 13 -4.03 6.23 -8.19
C ALA A 13 -2.50 6.21 -8.30
N SER A 14 -1.77 6.85 -7.37
CA SER A 14 -0.30 6.81 -7.38
C SER A 14 0.26 5.42 -7.13
N GLY A 15 -0.32 4.69 -6.18
CA GLY A 15 0.03 3.29 -5.91
C GLY A 15 -0.27 2.39 -7.11
N VAL A 16 -1.42 2.57 -7.76
CA VAL A 16 -1.79 1.84 -8.99
C VAL A 16 -0.77 2.11 -10.10
N GLY A 17 -0.41 3.38 -10.34
CA GLY A 17 0.57 3.75 -11.35
C GLY A 17 1.94 3.12 -11.10
N ALA A 18 2.41 3.14 -9.86
CA ALA A 18 3.67 2.50 -9.48
C ALA A 18 3.62 0.97 -9.67
N LEU A 19 2.53 0.31 -9.29
CA LEU A 19 2.36 -1.13 -9.48
C LEU A 19 2.29 -1.53 -10.96
N LEU A 20 1.67 -0.72 -11.82
CA LEU A 20 1.66 -0.96 -13.26
C LEU A 20 3.07 -0.85 -13.86
N GLU A 21 3.88 0.10 -13.41
CA GLU A 21 5.28 0.20 -13.84
C GLU A 21 6.12 -0.97 -13.32
N ILE A 22 5.92 -1.42 -12.09
CA ILE A 22 6.55 -2.63 -11.56
C ILE A 22 6.16 -3.84 -12.41
N ALA A 23 4.89 -4.01 -12.74
CA ALA A 23 4.42 -5.09 -13.62
C ALA A 23 5.10 -5.05 -15.00
N ARG A 24 5.27 -3.86 -15.58
CA ARG A 24 5.96 -3.67 -16.84
C ARG A 24 7.43 -4.10 -16.74
N GLN A 25 8.13 -3.74 -15.67
CA GLN A 25 9.52 -4.13 -15.44
C GLN A 25 9.66 -5.65 -15.26
N ILE A 26 8.77 -6.25 -14.48
CA ILE A 26 8.71 -7.72 -14.28
C ILE A 26 8.49 -8.44 -15.61
N GLY A 27 7.61 -7.89 -16.48
CA GLY A 27 7.38 -8.44 -17.82
C GLY A 27 8.61 -8.39 -18.75
N MET A 28 9.51 -7.45 -18.52
CA MET A 28 10.78 -7.34 -19.28
C MET A 28 11.85 -8.26 -18.72
N LYS A 29 11.91 -8.42 -17.40
CA LYS A 29 12.88 -9.27 -16.71
C LYS A 29 12.19 -9.92 -15.52
N ALA A 30 11.80 -11.17 -15.70
CA ALA A 30 11.15 -11.92 -14.64
C ALA A 30 12.08 -12.07 -13.41
N PRO A 31 11.60 -11.82 -12.20
CA PRO A 31 12.34 -12.11 -10.98
C PRO A 31 12.39 -13.63 -10.74
N GLU A 32 13.33 -14.07 -9.91
CA GLU A 32 13.43 -15.48 -9.49
C GLU A 32 12.30 -15.86 -8.51
N THR A 33 11.72 -14.88 -7.84
CA THR A 33 10.62 -15.06 -6.87
C THR A 33 9.28 -14.70 -7.52
N GLY A 34 8.23 -15.45 -7.19
CA GLY A 34 6.87 -15.13 -7.61
C GLY A 34 6.41 -13.78 -7.03
N VAL A 35 5.74 -12.99 -7.85
CA VAL A 35 5.19 -11.69 -7.47
C VAL A 35 3.72 -11.67 -7.83
N ASP A 36 2.87 -11.41 -6.85
CA ASP A 36 1.46 -11.13 -7.06
C ASP A 36 1.23 -9.62 -6.88
N ILE A 37 0.60 -8.99 -7.85
CA ILE A 37 0.18 -7.58 -7.78
C ILE A 37 -1.32 -7.57 -7.54
N ILE A 38 -1.74 -6.89 -6.49
CA ILE A 38 -3.13 -6.88 -6.05
C ILE A 38 -3.59 -5.43 -5.94
N PHE A 39 -4.72 -5.12 -6.57
CA PHE A 39 -5.41 -3.86 -6.43
C PHE A 39 -6.64 -4.09 -5.54
N PHE A 40 -6.66 -3.42 -4.40
CA PHE A 40 -7.81 -3.46 -3.50
C PHE A 40 -8.75 -2.30 -3.79
N ASP A 41 -10.05 -2.58 -3.72
CA ASP A 41 -11.11 -1.58 -3.81
C ASP A 41 -11.78 -1.35 -2.45
N ALA A 42 -12.71 -0.42 -2.42
CA ALA A 42 -13.56 -0.14 -1.26
C ALA A 42 -12.78 0.08 0.04
N GLU A 43 -11.64 0.78 -0.03
CA GLU A 43 -10.83 1.14 1.13
C GLU A 43 -11.57 2.19 1.96
N ASP A 44 -12.07 3.25 1.33
CA ASP A 44 -12.69 4.45 1.92
C ASP A 44 -14.21 4.34 2.13
N TYR A 45 -14.77 3.15 2.29
CA TYR A 45 -16.21 2.96 2.49
C TYR A 45 -16.66 3.17 3.94
N GLY A 46 -15.72 3.48 4.82
CA GLY A 46 -15.96 3.65 6.24
C GLY A 46 -16.53 5.01 6.61
N THR A 47 -17.20 5.06 7.76
CA THR A 47 -17.64 6.32 8.38
C THR A 47 -16.54 6.84 9.29
N PRO A 48 -15.99 8.04 9.06
CA PRO A 48 -14.99 8.63 9.93
C PRO A 48 -15.47 8.74 11.38
N GLU A 49 -14.57 8.56 12.34
CA GLU A 49 -14.91 8.54 13.77
C GLU A 49 -15.70 9.77 14.20
N PHE A 50 -15.29 10.97 13.73
CA PHE A 50 -15.98 12.22 14.04
C PHE A 50 -17.40 12.32 13.46
N ALA A 51 -17.79 11.43 12.58
CA ALA A 51 -19.09 11.41 11.92
C ALA A 51 -19.98 10.24 12.38
N LYS A 52 -19.44 9.26 13.12
CA LYS A 52 -20.18 8.07 13.57
C LYS A 52 -21.43 8.41 14.38
N ASP A 53 -21.32 9.31 15.34
CA ASP A 53 -22.46 9.73 16.16
C ASP A 53 -23.55 10.40 15.32
N ARG A 54 -23.16 11.18 14.31
CA ARG A 54 -24.09 11.88 13.43
C ARG A 54 -24.92 10.96 12.57
N TYR A 55 -24.31 9.84 12.13
CA TYR A 55 -24.96 8.87 11.25
C TYR A 55 -25.44 7.63 11.98
N ASN A 56 -25.22 7.56 13.31
CA ASN A 56 -25.50 6.38 14.12
C ASN A 56 -24.94 5.09 13.49
N ASP A 57 -23.76 5.21 12.86
CA ASP A 57 -23.10 4.15 12.11
C ASP A 57 -22.06 3.46 12.99
N THR A 58 -22.34 2.23 13.38
CA THR A 58 -21.45 1.38 14.17
C THR A 58 -20.71 0.36 13.30
N SER A 59 -20.91 0.38 11.97
CA SER A 59 -20.27 -0.56 11.06
C SER A 59 -18.82 -0.19 10.83
N ASP A 60 -17.96 -1.20 10.79
CA ASP A 60 -16.57 -1.08 10.35
C ASP A 60 -16.49 -1.51 8.88
N THR A 61 -16.63 -0.53 8.00
CA THR A 61 -16.64 -0.73 6.54
C THR A 61 -15.39 -0.21 5.85
N TRP A 62 -14.32 0.06 6.60
CA TRP A 62 -13.02 0.40 6.06
C TRP A 62 -12.32 -0.81 5.46
N CYS A 63 -11.54 -0.60 4.41
CA CYS A 63 -10.65 -1.59 3.81
C CYS A 63 -11.38 -2.89 3.41
N LEU A 64 -12.58 -2.81 2.85
CA LEU A 64 -13.42 -3.98 2.57
C LEU A 64 -12.75 -4.96 1.61
N GLY A 65 -12.11 -4.47 0.55
CA GLY A 65 -11.44 -5.31 -0.45
C GLY A 65 -10.29 -6.12 0.14
N SER A 66 -9.39 -5.47 0.86
CA SER A 66 -8.24 -6.16 1.47
C SER A 66 -8.67 -7.11 2.59
N ARG A 67 -9.67 -6.75 3.38
CA ARG A 67 -10.25 -7.63 4.43
C ARG A 67 -10.94 -8.85 3.84
N PHE A 68 -11.63 -8.68 2.71
CA PHE A 68 -12.24 -9.81 1.99
C PHE A 68 -11.16 -10.74 1.47
N TRP A 69 -10.14 -10.20 0.78
CA TRP A 69 -9.04 -10.99 0.24
C TRP A 69 -8.25 -11.73 1.34
N GLY A 70 -8.01 -11.08 2.47
CA GLY A 70 -7.34 -11.73 3.61
C GLY A 70 -8.07 -12.96 4.15
N LYS A 71 -9.40 -13.00 4.03
CA LYS A 71 -10.23 -14.16 4.40
C LYS A 71 -10.41 -15.15 3.25
N ASN A 72 -10.35 -14.68 2.02
CA ASN A 72 -10.63 -15.44 0.80
C ASN A 72 -9.53 -15.20 -0.24
N PRO A 73 -8.30 -15.65 0.02
CA PRO A 73 -7.20 -15.43 -0.92
C PRO A 73 -7.48 -16.16 -2.24
N HIS A 74 -6.94 -15.64 -3.33
CA HIS A 74 -7.15 -16.16 -4.68
C HIS A 74 -6.64 -17.60 -4.92
N LYS A 75 -5.82 -18.12 -4.00
CA LYS A 75 -5.34 -19.51 -4.00
C LYS A 75 -5.55 -20.13 -2.62
N PRO A 76 -6.08 -21.35 -2.51
CA PRO A 76 -6.13 -22.08 -1.25
C PRO A 76 -4.74 -22.23 -0.63
N GLY A 77 -4.62 -21.91 0.66
CA GLY A 77 -3.35 -22.03 1.37
C GLY A 77 -2.29 -20.98 0.96
N TYR A 78 -2.72 -19.88 0.32
CA TYR A 78 -1.84 -18.79 -0.10
C TYR A 78 -0.99 -18.29 1.08
N LYS A 79 0.30 -18.17 0.83
CA LYS A 79 1.27 -17.58 1.76
C LYS A 79 2.23 -16.70 0.97
N ALA A 80 2.28 -15.42 1.32
CA ALA A 80 3.35 -14.53 0.90
C ALA A 80 4.45 -14.55 1.95
N GLU A 81 5.68 -14.38 1.53
CA GLU A 81 6.80 -14.17 2.45
C GLU A 81 6.69 -12.79 3.11
N PHE A 82 6.39 -11.77 2.31
CA PHE A 82 6.04 -10.44 2.76
C PHE A 82 5.17 -9.73 1.71
N GLY A 83 4.62 -8.59 2.08
CA GLY A 83 3.88 -7.70 1.19
C GLY A 83 4.41 -6.27 1.30
N ILE A 84 4.31 -5.52 0.20
CA ILE A 84 4.59 -4.08 0.17
C ILE A 84 3.30 -3.38 -0.22
N LEU A 85 2.81 -2.50 0.66
CA LEU A 85 1.70 -1.62 0.38
C LEU A 85 2.23 -0.30 -0.18
N LEU A 86 1.65 0.14 -1.29
CA LEU A 86 1.93 1.45 -1.89
C LEU A 86 0.70 2.33 -1.74
N ASP A 87 0.82 3.31 -0.86
CA ASP A 87 -0.24 4.24 -0.52
C ASP A 87 0.31 5.67 -0.52
N MET A 88 -0.38 6.59 -1.23
CA MET A 88 0.02 7.99 -1.36
C MET A 88 1.51 8.20 -1.72
N VAL A 89 1.98 7.52 -2.77
CA VAL A 89 3.40 7.51 -3.16
C VAL A 89 3.73 8.51 -4.27
N GLY A 90 2.77 9.29 -4.77
CA GLY A 90 2.90 10.15 -5.94
C GLY A 90 3.14 11.64 -5.65
N ALA A 91 3.31 12.03 -4.40
CA ALA A 91 3.54 13.41 -4.06
C ALA A 91 4.85 13.93 -4.66
N LYS A 92 4.86 15.20 -5.10
CA LYS A 92 6.09 15.84 -5.59
C LYS A 92 7.13 15.86 -4.47
N ASP A 93 8.34 15.41 -4.80
CA ASP A 93 9.46 15.34 -3.86
C ASP A 93 9.16 14.48 -2.62
N ALA A 94 8.34 13.44 -2.79
CA ALA A 94 7.98 12.52 -1.71
C ALA A 94 9.22 11.94 -1.04
N VAL A 95 9.17 11.85 0.27
CA VAL A 95 10.15 11.13 1.09
C VAL A 95 9.44 10.08 1.93
N PHE A 96 10.04 8.90 2.01
CA PHE A 96 9.48 7.76 2.70
C PHE A 96 10.28 7.48 3.96
N TYR A 97 9.58 7.43 5.07
CA TYR A 97 10.10 7.00 6.36
C TYR A 97 9.74 5.54 6.61
N LYS A 98 10.46 4.88 7.52
CA LYS A 98 10.09 3.54 7.97
C LYS A 98 8.81 3.61 8.79
N GLU A 99 7.72 3.05 8.26
CA GLU A 99 6.41 3.09 8.88
C GLU A 99 6.39 2.22 10.16
N TYR A 100 5.79 2.75 11.23
CA TYR A 100 5.85 2.17 12.58
C TYR A 100 5.31 0.75 12.66
N ILE A 101 4.14 0.48 12.06
CA ILE A 101 3.51 -0.86 12.10
C ILE A 101 4.34 -1.85 11.29
N SER A 102 4.85 -1.44 10.13
CA SER A 102 5.75 -2.24 9.31
C SER A 102 7.04 -2.60 10.06
N MET A 103 7.63 -1.63 10.76
CA MET A 103 8.81 -1.89 11.61
C MET A 103 8.52 -2.86 12.76
N LYS A 104 7.32 -2.82 13.33
CA LYS A 104 6.93 -3.73 14.42
C LYS A 104 6.83 -5.19 13.96
N TYR A 105 6.33 -5.45 12.74
CA TYR A 105 6.01 -6.79 12.28
C TYR A 105 6.93 -7.32 11.18
N ALA A 106 7.62 -6.44 10.46
CA ALA A 106 8.36 -6.79 9.25
C ALA A 106 9.68 -6.00 9.10
N ALA A 107 10.31 -5.59 10.22
CA ALA A 107 11.49 -4.73 10.23
C ALA A 107 12.60 -5.17 9.26
N ARG A 108 12.87 -6.47 9.19
CA ARG A 108 13.88 -7.04 8.27
C ARG A 108 13.58 -6.64 6.82
N TYR A 109 12.36 -6.80 6.36
CA TYR A 109 11.97 -6.50 4.97
C TYR A 109 11.95 -5.00 4.69
N VAL A 110 11.53 -4.19 5.68
CA VAL A 110 11.66 -2.73 5.60
C VAL A 110 13.12 -2.32 5.42
N ASP A 111 14.01 -2.85 6.24
CA ASP A 111 15.45 -2.56 6.15
C ASP A 111 16.03 -2.97 4.80
N GLU A 112 15.67 -4.15 4.28
CA GLU A 112 16.08 -4.64 2.95
C GLU A 112 15.63 -3.68 1.82
N VAL A 113 14.39 -3.19 1.85
CA VAL A 113 13.87 -2.23 0.86
C VAL A 113 14.64 -0.90 0.94
N TRP A 114 14.85 -0.36 2.14
CA TRP A 114 15.57 0.89 2.34
C TRP A 114 17.05 0.77 1.94
N GLU A 115 17.66 -0.37 2.20
CA GLU A 115 19.03 -0.66 1.77
C GLU A 115 19.12 -0.77 0.24
N ALA A 116 18.20 -1.46 -0.40
CA ALA A 116 18.12 -1.55 -1.85
C ALA A 116 17.98 -0.16 -2.49
N ALA A 117 17.10 0.69 -1.93
CA ALA A 117 16.94 2.06 -2.40
C ALA A 117 18.22 2.88 -2.30
N ARG A 118 18.98 2.76 -1.18
CA ARG A 118 20.28 3.43 -1.03
C ARG A 118 21.29 2.95 -2.06
N ASN A 119 21.39 1.63 -2.24
CA ASN A 119 22.37 1.02 -3.16
C ASN A 119 22.10 1.42 -4.62
N LEU A 120 20.84 1.70 -4.95
CA LEU A 120 20.39 2.20 -6.25
C LEU A 120 20.48 3.73 -6.39
N GLY A 121 20.96 4.45 -5.37
CA GLY A 121 21.14 5.92 -5.41
C GLY A 121 19.87 6.72 -5.02
N TYR A 122 18.83 6.06 -4.49
CA TYR A 122 17.57 6.70 -4.09
C TYR A 122 17.51 7.04 -2.59
N GLY A 123 18.61 6.93 -1.86
CA GLY A 123 18.65 7.16 -0.40
C GLY A 123 18.13 8.51 0.07
N LYS A 124 18.13 9.53 -0.80
CA LYS A 124 17.55 10.84 -0.47
C LYS A 124 16.02 10.83 -0.34
N TYR A 125 15.36 9.83 -0.89
CA TYR A 125 13.91 9.66 -0.82
C TYR A 125 13.50 8.64 0.26
N PHE A 126 14.38 7.70 0.59
CA PHE A 126 14.16 6.65 1.57
C PHE A 126 14.95 6.95 2.85
N ILE A 127 14.31 7.71 3.75
CA ILE A 127 14.95 8.21 4.96
C ILE A 127 15.07 7.09 5.99
N ASN A 128 16.28 6.85 6.48
CA ASN A 128 16.54 5.80 7.48
C ASN A 128 16.18 6.28 8.89
N ALA A 129 14.91 6.61 9.09
CA ALA A 129 14.33 6.98 10.36
C ALA A 129 12.87 6.51 10.40
N ASN A 130 12.35 6.32 11.62
CA ASN A 130 10.93 6.00 11.81
C ASN A 130 10.09 7.27 11.59
N GLY A 131 8.98 7.11 10.90
CA GLY A 131 7.95 8.13 10.69
C GLY A 131 6.77 7.96 11.64
#